data_26445a7653c82b724652da0a3041fa87
#
_entry.id   26445a7653c82b724652da0a3041fa87
#
_cell.length_a   1.000
_cell.length_b   1.000
_cell.length_c   1.000
_cell.angle_alpha   90.00
_cell.angle_beta   90.00
_cell.angle_gamma   90.00
#
_symmetry.space_group_name_H-M   'P 1'
#
loop_
_entity.id
_entity.type
_entity.pdbx_description
1 polymer ?
#
loop_
_entity_poly.entity_id
_entity_poly.type
_entity_poly.pdbx_seq_one_letter_code
_entity_poly.pdbx_strand_id
1 'polypeptide(L)'
;FMEKISRTKIVDLLKREDFGAMVNVKGWVRTRRGSKQVNFIALNDGSTINNVQIVVDLGNFDEEMLKEITTGACLSVNGVLTESVGSGQKAEVQAREIEVLGTCDNTYPLQKKGHSMEFLREIAHLRPRTKTFGAVFRIRHNMAIAIHKFFHDRGFFYFHTPIITASDCEGAGQMFQVTTKNLYDLKKDENGSIIYDDDFFGKQASLTVSGQLEGELAATALGAIYTFGPTFRAENSNTPRHLAEFWMIEPEVAFNDITDNMDLAEDFIKYCVQWALDNCADDVKFLNDMFDKGLIERLQGVLKESFVRLPYTEGIKILEEAVAKGHKFEFPVYWGVDLASEHERYLVEDHFKRPVILTDYPKEIKAFYMKQNEDGKTVRAMDVLFPKIGEIIGGSERESDYNKLMTRIDELHIPMKDMWWYLDTRKFGTCPHSGFGLGFERLLLFVTGMTNIRDVIPFPRTPRNAEF
;
A
#
# COMPACT_ATOMS: atom_id res chain seq x y z
N PHE A 1 -13.04 37.98 21.84
CA PHE A 1 -12.86 37.34 20.53
C PHE A 1 -11.42 37.54 20.09
N MET A 2 -10.74 36.43 19.67
CA MET A 2 -9.42 36.50 19.02
C MET A 2 -9.50 37.29 17.71
N GLU A 3 -8.46 38.06 17.41
CA GLU A 3 -8.31 38.67 16.11
C GLU A 3 -8.29 37.59 15.02
N LYS A 4 -9.00 37.79 13.91
CA LYS A 4 -9.07 36.83 12.81
C LYS A 4 -7.87 36.99 11.91
N ILE A 5 -6.84 36.12 12.11
CA ILE A 5 -5.68 36.01 11.27
C ILE A 5 -5.82 34.70 10.47
N SER A 6 -5.53 34.74 9.18
CA SER A 6 -5.59 33.54 8.34
C SER A 6 -4.59 32.48 8.80
N ARG A 7 -5.08 31.25 8.91
CA ARG A 7 -4.25 30.10 9.31
C ARG A 7 -3.12 29.86 8.32
N THR A 8 -1.92 29.64 8.82
CA THR A 8 -0.79 29.09 8.07
C THR A 8 -0.56 27.65 8.52
N LYS A 9 -0.49 26.72 7.56
CA LYS A 9 -0.11 25.34 7.88
C LYS A 9 1.31 25.29 8.43
N ILE A 10 1.55 24.42 9.40
CA ILE A 10 2.87 24.29 10.05
C ILE A 10 3.96 23.99 9.04
N VAL A 11 3.70 23.13 8.05
CA VAL A 11 4.68 22.82 6.98
C VAL A 11 5.14 24.07 6.24
N ASP A 12 4.24 25.01 5.98
CA ASP A 12 4.55 26.26 5.28
C ASP A 12 5.18 27.27 6.22
N LEU A 13 4.69 27.35 7.45
CA LEU A 13 5.21 28.28 8.47
C LEU A 13 6.70 28.03 8.74
N LEU A 14 7.11 26.78 8.86
CA LEU A 14 8.49 26.41 9.18
C LEU A 14 9.49 26.80 8.09
N LYS A 15 9.01 27.16 6.89
CA LYS A 15 9.84 27.64 5.77
C LYS A 15 9.90 29.15 5.68
N ARG A 16 9.10 29.89 6.45
CA ARG A 16 9.03 31.35 6.42
C ARG A 16 10.20 31.99 7.15
N GLU A 17 10.63 33.14 6.64
CA GLU A 17 11.72 33.94 7.20
C GLU A 17 11.30 35.40 7.45
N ASP A 18 10.04 35.75 7.21
CA ASP A 18 9.47 37.07 7.48
C ASP A 18 9.19 37.27 8.99
N PHE A 19 10.26 37.18 9.78
CA PHE A 19 10.21 37.33 11.22
C PHE A 19 9.66 38.69 11.62
N GLY A 20 8.83 38.70 12.66
CA GLY A 20 8.05 39.86 13.06
C GLY A 20 6.61 39.87 12.55
N ALA A 21 6.28 39.00 11.59
CA ALA A 21 4.91 38.90 11.08
C ALA A 21 3.98 38.24 12.09
N MET A 22 2.73 38.74 12.17
CA MET A 22 1.67 38.09 12.91
C MET A 22 1.13 36.90 12.13
N VAL A 23 1.07 35.76 12.77
CA VAL A 23 0.64 34.49 12.17
C VAL A 23 -0.41 33.79 13.03
N ASN A 24 -1.21 32.94 12.41
CA ASN A 24 -2.09 32.00 13.12
C ASN A 24 -1.66 30.59 12.79
N VAL A 25 -1.50 29.75 13.81
CA VAL A 25 -1.29 28.31 13.70
C VAL A 25 -2.34 27.59 14.54
N LYS A 26 -2.79 26.45 14.03
CA LYS A 26 -3.73 25.56 14.71
C LYS A 26 -3.15 24.16 14.72
N GLY A 27 -3.43 23.40 15.76
CA GLY A 27 -2.99 22.02 15.84
C GLY A 27 -3.19 21.41 17.20
N TRP A 28 -2.56 20.27 17.39
CA TRP A 28 -2.66 19.49 18.62
C TRP A 28 -1.35 19.54 19.40
N VAL A 29 -1.48 19.66 20.70
CA VAL A 29 -0.32 19.69 21.61
C VAL A 29 0.33 18.30 21.66
N ARG A 30 1.57 18.23 21.29
CA ARG A 30 2.40 17.02 21.42
C ARG A 30 3.08 16.97 22.77
N THR A 31 3.73 18.07 23.16
CA THR A 31 4.42 18.21 24.44
C THR A 31 4.30 19.64 24.94
N ARG A 32 4.37 19.78 26.27
CA ARG A 32 4.48 21.06 26.96
C ARG A 32 5.59 20.92 28.00
N ARG A 33 6.53 21.85 27.99
CA ARG A 33 7.66 21.88 28.93
C ARG A 33 8.00 23.33 29.28
N GLY A 34 8.72 23.55 30.35
CA GLY A 34 9.22 24.86 30.69
C GLY A 34 9.25 25.13 32.20
N SER A 35 9.43 26.39 32.52
CA SER A 35 9.49 26.90 33.90
C SER A 35 8.13 27.44 34.38
N LYS A 36 8.12 28.06 35.55
CA LYS A 36 6.95 28.77 36.05
C LYS A 36 6.67 30.09 35.32
N GLN A 37 7.57 30.55 34.48
CA GLN A 37 7.46 31.81 33.76
C GLN A 37 7.22 31.64 32.28
N VAL A 38 7.92 30.73 31.64
CA VAL A 38 7.85 30.49 30.18
C VAL A 38 7.66 29.03 29.90
N ASN A 39 6.70 28.69 29.03
CA ASN A 39 6.48 27.35 28.54
C ASN A 39 6.72 27.27 27.04
N PHE A 40 7.14 26.09 26.60
CA PHE A 40 7.36 25.72 25.23
C PHE A 40 6.38 24.60 24.87
N ILE A 41 5.51 24.87 23.91
CA ILE A 41 4.52 23.90 23.43
C ILE A 41 4.93 23.43 22.04
N ALA A 42 5.09 22.12 21.88
CA ALA A 42 5.26 21.53 20.57
C ALA A 42 3.87 21.28 19.97
N LEU A 43 3.54 22.01 18.91
CA LEU A 43 2.24 21.94 18.24
C LEU A 43 2.41 21.30 16.86
N ASN A 44 1.51 20.38 16.51
CA ASN A 44 1.50 19.68 15.23
C ASN A 44 0.09 19.72 14.63
N ASP A 45 -0.01 19.98 13.34
CA ASP A 45 -1.28 19.99 12.60
C ASP A 45 -1.42 18.85 11.58
N GLY A 46 -0.47 17.92 11.57
CA GLY A 46 -0.47 16.79 10.64
C GLY A 46 0.10 17.10 9.25
N SER A 47 0.34 18.37 8.91
CA SER A 47 0.86 18.76 7.59
C SER A 47 2.32 18.37 7.38
N THR A 48 3.05 18.12 8.45
CA THR A 48 4.45 17.67 8.46
C THR A 48 4.71 16.86 9.71
N ILE A 49 5.77 16.07 9.68
CA ILE A 49 6.23 15.33 10.86
C ILE A 49 6.78 16.28 11.93
N ASN A 50 7.24 17.45 11.52
CA ASN A 50 7.87 18.44 12.39
C ASN A 50 6.82 19.26 13.15
N ASN A 51 7.12 19.60 14.40
CA ASN A 51 6.30 20.46 15.22
C ASN A 51 6.77 21.91 15.09
N VAL A 52 5.86 22.87 15.27
CA VAL A 52 6.24 24.25 15.54
C VAL A 52 6.32 24.44 17.06
N GLN A 53 7.34 25.14 17.52
CA GLN A 53 7.45 25.53 18.92
C GLN A 53 6.68 26.82 19.17
N ILE A 54 5.74 26.75 20.11
CA ILE A 54 5.00 27.91 20.59
C ILE A 54 5.63 28.33 21.94
N VAL A 55 6.09 29.56 22.00
CA VAL A 55 6.67 30.13 23.22
C VAL A 55 5.59 30.92 23.95
N VAL A 56 5.32 30.53 25.17
CA VAL A 56 4.24 31.10 25.97
C VAL A 56 4.81 31.74 27.21
N ASP A 57 4.73 33.08 27.31
CA ASP A 57 4.97 33.81 28.55
C ASP A 57 3.71 33.69 29.43
N LEU A 58 3.79 32.90 30.49
CA LEU A 58 2.64 32.53 31.31
C LEU A 58 1.98 33.73 31.99
N GLY A 59 2.75 34.78 32.27
CA GLY A 59 2.22 36.00 32.90
C GLY A 59 1.21 36.77 32.05
N ASN A 60 1.17 36.51 30.76
CA ASN A 60 0.27 37.18 29.82
C ASN A 60 -1.03 36.43 29.53
N PHE A 61 -1.28 35.32 30.21
CA PHE A 61 -2.43 34.45 29.95
C PHE A 61 -3.18 34.10 31.23
N ASP A 62 -4.48 33.81 31.09
CA ASP A 62 -5.32 33.32 32.14
C ASP A 62 -4.88 31.93 32.64
N GLU A 63 -4.72 31.79 33.96
CA GLU A 63 -4.26 30.55 34.59
C GLU A 63 -5.21 29.37 34.33
N GLU A 64 -6.51 29.61 34.31
CA GLU A 64 -7.49 28.54 34.08
C GLU A 64 -7.41 28.02 32.62
N MET A 65 -7.25 28.93 31.66
CA MET A 65 -7.04 28.54 30.26
C MET A 65 -5.74 27.75 30.12
N LEU A 66 -4.65 28.17 30.77
CA LEU A 66 -3.36 27.47 30.69
C LEU A 66 -3.42 26.06 31.23
N LYS A 67 -4.29 25.75 32.19
CA LYS A 67 -4.50 24.38 32.69
C LYS A 67 -5.09 23.43 31.63
N GLU A 68 -5.79 23.99 30.65
CA GLU A 68 -6.40 23.21 29.56
C GLU A 68 -5.41 22.86 28.45
N ILE A 69 -4.20 23.40 28.45
CA ILE A 69 -3.15 23.11 27.48
C ILE A 69 -2.43 21.83 27.89
N THR A 70 -3.09 20.71 27.67
CA THR A 70 -2.58 19.35 27.94
C THR A 70 -2.20 18.61 26.65
N THR A 71 -1.45 17.54 26.78
CA THR A 71 -1.11 16.69 25.63
C THR A 71 -2.38 16.22 24.93
N GLY A 72 -2.49 16.44 23.64
CA GLY A 72 -3.65 16.11 22.82
C GLY A 72 -4.68 17.21 22.69
N ALA A 73 -4.60 18.30 23.49
CA ALA A 73 -5.49 19.45 23.35
C ALA A 73 -5.30 20.12 21.99
N CYS A 74 -6.39 20.65 21.43
CA CYS A 74 -6.37 21.36 20.16
C CYS A 74 -6.37 22.87 20.41
N LEU A 75 -5.42 23.57 19.82
CA LEU A 75 -5.22 25.00 20.01
C LEU A 75 -5.30 25.80 18.73
N SER A 76 -5.75 27.05 18.84
CA SER A 76 -5.51 28.10 17.85
C SER A 76 -4.63 29.15 18.51
N VAL A 77 -3.51 29.49 17.89
CA VAL A 77 -2.54 30.44 18.42
C VAL A 77 -2.30 31.58 17.45
N ASN A 78 -2.55 32.79 17.86
CA ASN A 78 -2.05 33.98 17.18
C ASN A 78 -0.75 34.41 17.85
N GLY A 79 0.27 34.70 17.06
CA GLY A 79 1.54 35.12 17.60
C GLY A 79 2.47 35.70 16.58
N VAL A 80 3.63 36.09 17.05
CA VAL A 80 4.68 36.68 16.23
C VAL A 80 5.63 35.57 15.76
N LEU A 81 5.84 35.45 14.46
CA LEU A 81 6.85 34.58 13.90
C LEU A 81 8.24 35.13 14.27
N THR A 82 9.04 34.28 14.94
CA THR A 82 10.40 34.65 15.35
C THR A 82 11.41 33.62 14.92
N GLU A 83 12.67 34.04 14.77
CA GLU A 83 13.77 33.14 14.52
C GLU A 83 14.03 32.29 15.77
N SER A 84 14.13 30.99 15.61
CA SER A 84 14.43 30.09 16.72
C SER A 84 15.93 30.18 17.09
N VAL A 85 16.22 30.34 18.37
CA VAL A 85 17.59 30.35 18.90
C VAL A 85 18.12 28.98 19.26
N GLY A 86 17.25 27.94 19.22
CA GLY A 86 17.60 26.56 19.51
C GLY A 86 18.04 25.78 18.31
N SER A 87 18.58 24.58 18.54
CA SER A 87 18.84 23.59 17.49
C SER A 87 17.49 23.00 17.02
N GLY A 88 17.34 22.75 15.71
CA GLY A 88 16.14 22.16 15.12
C GLY A 88 15.47 23.08 14.11
N GLN A 89 14.21 23.47 14.36
CA GLN A 89 13.47 24.30 13.42
C GLN A 89 13.97 25.76 13.46
N LYS A 90 14.00 26.40 12.30
CA LYS A 90 14.46 27.80 12.16
C LYS A 90 13.50 28.83 12.71
N ALA A 91 12.22 28.50 12.77
CA ALA A 91 11.16 29.42 13.14
C ALA A 91 10.38 28.90 14.35
N GLU A 92 9.91 29.82 15.17
CA GLU A 92 8.99 29.56 16.28
C GLU A 92 7.95 30.67 16.38
N VAL A 93 6.93 30.50 17.19
CA VAL A 93 5.85 31.46 17.35
C VAL A 93 5.82 31.94 18.81
N GLN A 94 5.97 33.25 19.00
CA GLN A 94 5.73 33.91 20.29
C GLN A 94 4.24 34.16 20.45
N ALA A 95 3.59 33.39 21.31
CA ALA A 95 2.14 33.47 21.48
C ALA A 95 1.70 34.85 22.00
N ARG A 96 0.65 35.40 21.38
CA ARG A 96 -0.07 36.61 21.84
C ARG A 96 -1.47 36.28 22.30
N GLU A 97 -2.14 35.40 21.61
CA GLU A 97 -3.48 34.92 21.92
C GLU A 97 -3.53 33.40 21.74
N ILE A 98 -4.16 32.71 22.69
CA ILE A 98 -4.38 31.29 22.64
C ILE A 98 -5.84 31.00 22.88
N GLU A 99 -6.44 30.22 21.98
CA GLU A 99 -7.78 29.68 22.14
C GLU A 99 -7.69 28.14 22.19
N VAL A 100 -8.25 27.56 23.24
CA VAL A 100 -8.38 26.11 23.33
C VAL A 100 -9.62 25.68 22.54
N LEU A 101 -9.42 25.10 21.40
CA LEU A 101 -10.51 24.64 20.53
C LEU A 101 -11.11 23.33 21.02
N GLY A 102 -10.30 22.49 21.65
CA GLY A 102 -10.74 21.22 22.21
C GLY A 102 -9.84 20.79 23.35
N THR A 103 -10.45 20.50 24.48
CA THR A 103 -9.74 20.01 25.67
C THR A 103 -9.41 18.54 25.56
N CYS A 104 -8.41 18.07 26.30
CA CYS A 104 -8.01 16.67 26.32
C CYS A 104 -7.68 16.29 27.77
N ASP A 105 -8.44 15.38 28.34
CA ASP A 105 -8.25 14.94 29.71
C ASP A 105 -7.17 13.84 29.84
N ASN A 106 -6.93 13.42 31.08
CA ASN A 106 -5.88 12.44 31.39
C ASN A 106 -6.20 11.00 30.97
N THR A 107 -7.38 10.73 30.45
CA THR A 107 -7.74 9.41 29.87
C THR A 107 -7.22 9.23 28.45
N TYR A 108 -6.73 10.31 27.84
CA TYR A 108 -6.14 10.25 26.49
C TYR A 108 -5.01 9.21 26.45
N PRO A 109 -5.13 8.18 25.59
CA PRO A 109 -4.20 7.05 25.63
C PRO A 109 -2.80 7.36 25.08
N LEU A 110 -2.68 8.43 24.26
CA LEU A 110 -1.39 8.81 23.63
C LEU A 110 -0.63 9.81 24.48
N GLN A 111 -0.43 9.50 25.75
CA GLN A 111 0.39 10.31 26.65
C GLN A 111 1.88 10.21 26.28
N LYS A 112 2.71 11.07 26.88
CA LYS A 112 4.16 11.15 26.64
C LYS A 112 4.89 9.90 27.15
N LYS A 113 4.72 8.78 26.47
CA LYS A 113 5.42 7.52 26.72
C LYS A 113 5.47 6.71 25.44
N GLY A 114 6.33 5.69 25.40
CA GLY A 114 6.35 4.75 24.29
C GLY A 114 5.10 3.87 24.25
N HIS A 115 4.63 3.58 23.04
CA HIS A 115 3.48 2.70 22.81
C HIS A 115 3.87 1.58 21.86
N SER A 116 3.43 0.35 22.14
CA SER A 116 3.68 -0.79 21.25
C SER A 116 2.84 -0.67 19.97
N MET A 117 3.29 -1.31 18.91
CA MET A 117 2.53 -1.33 17.65
C MET A 117 1.20 -2.07 17.82
N GLU A 118 1.17 -3.11 18.64
CA GLU A 118 -0.05 -3.87 18.98
C GLU A 118 -1.09 -2.95 19.65
N PHE A 119 -0.68 -2.20 20.65
CA PHE A 119 -1.57 -1.23 21.32
C PHE A 119 -2.11 -0.19 20.34
N LEU A 120 -1.24 0.35 19.46
CA LEU A 120 -1.66 1.35 18.49
C LEU A 120 -2.66 0.78 17.46
N ARG A 121 -2.61 -0.52 17.18
CA ARG A 121 -3.64 -1.16 16.33
C ARG A 121 -4.99 -1.23 17.04
N GLU A 122 -5.01 -1.45 18.35
CA GLU A 122 -6.25 -1.44 19.14
C GLU A 122 -6.94 -0.07 19.15
N ILE A 123 -6.16 1.00 19.02
CA ILE A 123 -6.65 2.38 18.94
C ILE A 123 -6.39 2.97 17.55
N ALA A 124 -6.64 2.19 16.49
CA ALA A 124 -6.34 2.60 15.11
C ALA A 124 -6.95 3.95 14.72
N HIS A 125 -8.08 4.32 15.31
CA HIS A 125 -8.74 5.62 15.11
C HIS A 125 -7.94 6.81 15.67
N LEU A 126 -7.04 6.58 16.63
CA LEU A 126 -6.20 7.62 17.21
C LEU A 126 -4.74 7.54 16.77
N ARG A 127 -4.28 6.41 16.28
CA ARG A 127 -2.87 6.24 15.91
C ARG A 127 -2.36 7.22 14.83
N PRO A 128 -3.19 7.81 13.95
CA PRO A 128 -2.71 8.86 13.05
C PRO A 128 -2.14 10.09 13.77
N ARG A 129 -2.48 10.30 15.04
CA ARG A 129 -1.93 11.37 15.86
C ARG A 129 -0.50 11.10 16.32
N THR A 130 0.01 9.89 16.15
CA THR A 130 1.40 9.57 16.47
C THR A 130 2.35 10.04 15.36
N LYS A 131 3.58 10.33 15.75
CA LYS A 131 4.64 10.69 14.78
C LYS A 131 4.87 9.59 13.75
N THR A 132 4.90 8.34 14.20
CA THR A 132 5.08 7.16 13.34
C THR A 132 3.98 7.03 12.30
N PHE A 133 2.71 7.01 12.72
CA PHE A 133 1.61 6.79 11.78
C PHE A 133 1.30 8.02 10.94
N GLY A 134 1.56 9.22 11.44
CA GLY A 134 1.55 10.41 10.61
C GLY A 134 2.52 10.27 9.43
N ALA A 135 3.75 9.82 9.70
CA ALA A 135 4.75 9.57 8.67
C ALA A 135 4.29 8.51 7.66
N VAL A 136 3.82 7.36 8.15
CA VAL A 136 3.35 6.26 7.30
C VAL A 136 2.21 6.72 6.38
N PHE A 137 1.23 7.45 6.89
CA PHE A 137 0.06 7.84 6.10
C PHE A 137 0.35 9.00 5.14
N ARG A 138 1.29 9.89 5.45
CA ARG A 138 1.78 10.87 4.46
C ARG A 138 2.54 10.17 3.32
N ILE A 139 3.34 9.16 3.63
CA ILE A 139 4.01 8.34 2.60
C ILE A 139 2.96 7.60 1.76
N ARG A 140 1.95 7.00 2.39
CA ARG A 140 0.85 6.33 1.67
C ARG A 140 0.16 7.28 0.68
N HIS A 141 -0.16 8.50 1.11
CA HIS A 141 -0.71 9.53 0.22
C HIS A 141 0.22 9.81 -0.95
N ASN A 142 1.50 10.05 -0.67
CA ASN A 142 2.48 10.37 -1.72
C ASN A 142 2.65 9.23 -2.72
N MET A 143 2.65 7.98 -2.26
CA MET A 143 2.74 6.84 -3.17
C MET A 143 1.52 6.74 -4.09
N ALA A 144 0.32 7.01 -3.58
CA ALA A 144 -0.89 7.04 -4.42
C ALA A 144 -0.78 8.10 -5.53
N ILE A 145 -0.31 9.29 -5.20
CA ILE A 145 -0.11 10.37 -6.19
C ILE A 145 0.99 9.99 -7.19
N ALA A 146 2.10 9.43 -6.73
CA ALA A 146 3.20 8.98 -7.60
C ALA A 146 2.72 7.93 -8.61
N ILE A 147 1.91 6.98 -8.17
CA ILE A 147 1.34 5.93 -9.03
C ILE A 147 0.47 6.53 -10.13
N HIS A 148 -0.47 7.40 -9.77
CA HIS A 148 -1.32 8.05 -10.76
C HIS A 148 -0.50 8.89 -11.75
N LYS A 149 0.49 9.63 -11.27
CA LYS A 149 1.36 10.46 -12.12
C LYS A 149 2.20 9.60 -13.07
N PHE A 150 2.76 8.50 -12.59
CA PHE A 150 3.54 7.57 -13.42
C PHE A 150 2.75 7.12 -14.65
N PHE A 151 1.55 6.63 -14.44
CA PHE A 151 0.71 6.11 -15.52
C PHE A 151 0.13 7.23 -16.39
N HIS A 152 -0.31 8.32 -15.79
CA HIS A 152 -0.84 9.47 -16.53
C HIS A 152 0.19 10.05 -17.51
N ASP A 153 1.41 10.28 -17.05
CA ASP A 153 2.48 10.87 -17.86
C ASP A 153 2.90 9.95 -19.01
N ARG A 154 2.62 8.66 -18.93
CA ARG A 154 2.90 7.66 -19.97
C ARG A 154 1.71 7.38 -20.88
N GLY A 155 0.63 8.12 -20.73
CA GLY A 155 -0.54 8.01 -21.59
C GLY A 155 -1.49 6.86 -21.25
N PHE A 156 -1.37 6.28 -20.07
CA PHE A 156 -2.31 5.27 -19.59
C PHE A 156 -3.61 5.91 -19.13
N PHE A 157 -4.71 5.19 -19.30
CA PHE A 157 -6.01 5.60 -18.78
C PHE A 157 -6.32 4.89 -17.47
N TYR A 158 -6.73 5.66 -16.47
CA TYR A 158 -7.27 5.10 -15.22
C TYR A 158 -8.66 4.52 -15.51
N PHE A 159 -8.83 3.23 -15.30
CA PHE A 159 -10.05 2.52 -15.66
C PHE A 159 -10.67 1.84 -14.44
N HIS A 160 -11.90 2.22 -14.12
CA HIS A 160 -12.65 1.60 -13.03
C HIS A 160 -13.14 0.22 -13.45
N THR A 161 -12.80 -0.79 -12.66
CA THR A 161 -13.35 -2.13 -12.78
C THR A 161 -14.27 -2.43 -11.59
N PRO A 162 -15.31 -3.27 -11.75
CA PRO A 162 -16.26 -3.49 -10.69
C PRO A 162 -15.64 -4.07 -9.43
N ILE A 163 -16.02 -3.52 -8.29
CA ILE A 163 -15.69 -4.07 -6.96
C ILE A 163 -16.62 -5.23 -6.63
N ILE A 164 -17.89 -5.13 -7.06
CA ILE A 164 -18.87 -6.20 -6.92
C ILE A 164 -18.92 -6.96 -8.26
N THR A 165 -18.68 -8.25 -8.22
CA THR A 165 -18.53 -9.07 -9.43
C THR A 165 -19.17 -10.45 -9.25
N ALA A 166 -19.61 -11.03 -10.37
CA ALA A 166 -20.03 -12.42 -10.43
C ALA A 166 -18.89 -13.34 -10.92
N SER A 167 -17.75 -12.78 -11.33
CA SER A 167 -16.61 -13.53 -11.84
C SER A 167 -15.56 -13.80 -10.77
N ASP A 168 -14.89 -14.96 -10.88
CA ASP A 168 -13.73 -15.32 -10.04
C ASP A 168 -12.51 -15.53 -10.95
N CYS A 169 -11.67 -14.50 -11.08
CA CYS A 169 -10.52 -14.51 -11.97
C CYS A 169 -9.37 -15.42 -11.48
N GLU A 170 -9.29 -15.68 -10.19
CA GLU A 170 -8.23 -16.53 -9.63
C GLU A 170 -8.64 -17.99 -9.47
N GLY A 171 -9.95 -18.29 -9.57
CA GLY A 171 -10.47 -19.64 -9.38
C GLY A 171 -10.28 -20.17 -7.95
N ALA A 172 -10.01 -19.33 -6.98
CA ALA A 172 -9.62 -19.73 -5.63
C ALA A 172 -10.80 -19.90 -4.67
N GLY A 173 -12.00 -19.47 -5.05
CA GLY A 173 -13.23 -19.69 -4.30
C GLY A 173 -13.33 -19.02 -2.92
N GLN A 174 -12.36 -18.21 -2.52
CA GLN A 174 -12.36 -17.53 -1.22
C GLN A 174 -12.71 -16.06 -1.36
N MET A 175 -13.95 -15.81 -1.77
CA MET A 175 -14.48 -14.47 -1.96
C MET A 175 -15.53 -14.15 -0.90
N PHE A 176 -15.57 -12.88 -0.48
CA PHE A 176 -16.67 -12.38 0.33
C PHE A 176 -17.92 -12.25 -0.54
N GLN A 177 -19.00 -12.85 -0.11
CA GLN A 177 -20.27 -12.80 -0.82
C GLN A 177 -21.03 -11.52 -0.51
N VAL A 178 -21.62 -10.93 -1.54
CA VAL A 178 -22.48 -9.74 -1.44
C VAL A 178 -23.93 -10.15 -1.68
N THR A 179 -24.78 -9.92 -0.69
CA THR A 179 -26.22 -10.26 -0.79
C THR A 179 -27.06 -9.30 0.04
N THR A 180 -28.29 -9.06 -0.42
CA THR A 180 -29.32 -8.36 0.38
C THR A 180 -30.31 -9.32 1.02
N LYS A 181 -30.13 -10.63 0.83
CA LYS A 181 -31.00 -11.64 1.41
C LYS A 181 -30.81 -11.78 2.90
N ASN A 182 -31.88 -12.16 3.58
CA ASN A 182 -31.80 -12.59 4.97
C ASN A 182 -31.10 -13.95 5.03
N LEU A 183 -29.99 -14.03 5.74
CA LEU A 183 -29.17 -15.24 5.84
C LEU A 183 -29.89 -16.40 6.58
N TYR A 184 -30.95 -16.09 7.36
CA TYR A 184 -31.73 -17.09 8.08
C TYR A 184 -32.89 -17.66 7.24
N ASP A 185 -33.18 -17.07 6.06
CA ASP A 185 -34.30 -17.48 5.20
C ASP A 185 -33.84 -17.59 3.74
N LEU A 186 -32.86 -18.42 3.51
CA LEU A 186 -32.32 -18.66 2.17
C LEU A 186 -33.10 -19.77 1.49
N LYS A 187 -33.65 -19.49 0.31
CA LYS A 187 -34.31 -20.50 -0.54
C LYS A 187 -33.28 -21.40 -1.19
N LYS A 188 -33.57 -22.69 -1.23
CA LYS A 188 -32.71 -23.70 -1.83
C LYS A 188 -33.46 -24.50 -2.88
N ASP A 189 -32.73 -24.98 -3.89
CA ASP A 189 -33.25 -25.88 -4.90
C ASP A 189 -33.32 -27.33 -4.39
N GLU A 190 -33.71 -28.24 -5.28
CA GLU A 190 -33.85 -29.67 -4.99
C GLU A 190 -32.53 -30.33 -4.53
N ASN A 191 -31.38 -29.75 -4.92
CA ASN A 191 -30.06 -30.25 -4.59
C ASN A 191 -29.45 -29.58 -3.33
N GLY A 192 -30.22 -28.70 -2.68
CA GLY A 192 -29.77 -27.96 -1.52
C GLY A 192 -28.89 -26.74 -1.83
N SER A 193 -28.77 -26.36 -3.10
CA SER A 193 -28.04 -25.16 -3.51
C SER A 193 -28.88 -23.92 -3.36
N ILE A 194 -28.25 -22.80 -2.95
CA ILE A 194 -28.95 -21.53 -2.77
C ILE A 194 -29.41 -21.00 -4.13
N ILE A 195 -30.68 -20.53 -4.17
CA ILE A 195 -31.26 -19.88 -5.33
C ILE A 195 -30.98 -18.38 -5.25
N TYR A 196 -30.31 -17.82 -6.27
CA TYR A 196 -29.96 -16.40 -6.34
C TYR A 196 -30.85 -15.56 -7.25
N ASP A 197 -31.78 -16.16 -7.97
CA ASP A 197 -32.60 -15.47 -8.97
C ASP A 197 -33.38 -14.27 -8.40
N ASP A 198 -33.75 -14.33 -7.14
CA ASP A 198 -34.45 -13.26 -6.42
C ASP A 198 -33.54 -12.40 -5.53
N ASP A 199 -32.22 -12.60 -5.59
CA ASP A 199 -31.26 -11.70 -4.94
C ASP A 199 -31.07 -10.42 -5.76
N PHE A 200 -30.44 -9.42 -5.16
CA PHE A 200 -30.32 -8.07 -5.76
C PHE A 200 -29.78 -8.10 -7.20
N PHE A 201 -28.74 -8.87 -7.46
CA PHE A 201 -28.10 -8.96 -8.78
C PHE A 201 -28.64 -10.11 -9.65
N GLY A 202 -29.61 -10.87 -9.17
CA GLY A 202 -30.16 -12.03 -9.89
C GLY A 202 -29.16 -13.19 -10.03
N LYS A 203 -28.03 -13.14 -9.38
CA LYS A 203 -26.98 -14.17 -9.36
C LYS A 203 -26.10 -14.00 -8.14
N GLN A 204 -25.31 -15.00 -7.85
CA GLN A 204 -24.29 -14.89 -6.80
C GLN A 204 -23.28 -13.81 -7.16
N ALA A 205 -23.09 -12.85 -6.26
CA ALA A 205 -22.11 -11.78 -6.42
C ALA A 205 -21.17 -11.76 -5.22
N SER A 206 -19.96 -11.30 -5.48
CA SER A 206 -18.87 -11.27 -4.47
C SER A 206 -18.07 -9.99 -4.59
N LEU A 207 -17.25 -9.71 -3.56
CA LEU A 207 -16.25 -8.66 -3.66
C LEU A 207 -15.07 -9.17 -4.47
N THR A 208 -14.57 -8.36 -5.37
CA THR A 208 -13.52 -8.75 -6.34
C THR A 208 -12.19 -9.07 -5.68
N VAL A 209 -11.47 -10.02 -6.24
CA VAL A 209 -10.07 -10.30 -5.89
C VAL A 209 -9.08 -9.60 -6.82
N SER A 210 -9.54 -9.11 -7.99
CA SER A 210 -8.72 -8.43 -9.00
C SER A 210 -9.59 -7.79 -10.06
N GLY A 211 -9.13 -6.67 -10.61
CA GLY A 211 -9.75 -6.02 -11.77
C GLY A 211 -9.12 -6.40 -13.11
N GLN A 212 -8.25 -7.41 -13.13
CA GLN A 212 -7.46 -7.76 -14.30
C GLN A 212 -8.29 -8.14 -15.53
N LEU A 213 -9.27 -9.03 -15.37
CA LEU A 213 -10.02 -9.56 -16.53
C LEU A 213 -10.80 -8.45 -17.23
N GLU A 214 -11.49 -7.60 -16.49
CA GLU A 214 -12.18 -6.43 -17.02
C GLU A 214 -11.19 -5.39 -17.56
N GLY A 215 -10.02 -5.25 -16.91
CA GLY A 215 -8.94 -4.38 -17.37
C GLY A 215 -8.39 -4.78 -18.74
N GLU A 216 -8.28 -6.08 -19.01
CA GLU A 216 -7.87 -6.58 -20.32
C GLU A 216 -8.86 -6.18 -21.44
N LEU A 217 -10.16 -6.12 -21.13
CA LEU A 217 -11.17 -5.64 -22.08
C LEU A 217 -10.92 -4.21 -22.53
N ALA A 218 -10.56 -3.36 -21.57
CA ALA A 218 -10.27 -1.95 -21.84
C ALA A 218 -8.92 -1.79 -22.56
N ALA A 219 -7.91 -2.55 -22.18
CA ALA A 219 -6.59 -2.48 -22.81
C ALA A 219 -6.63 -2.82 -24.30
N THR A 220 -7.43 -3.81 -24.68
CA THR A 220 -7.61 -4.18 -26.09
C THR A 220 -8.46 -3.19 -26.89
N ALA A 221 -8.83 -2.08 -26.31
CA ALA A 221 -9.55 -0.98 -26.98
C ALA A 221 -8.82 0.35 -26.82
N LEU A 222 -8.32 0.65 -25.60
CA LEU A 222 -7.67 1.92 -25.26
C LEU A 222 -6.14 1.86 -25.31
N GLY A 223 -5.57 0.68 -25.50
CA GLY A 223 -4.14 0.47 -25.64
C GLY A 223 -3.40 0.26 -24.34
N ALA A 224 -3.51 1.17 -23.40
CA ALA A 224 -2.86 1.07 -22.09
C ALA A 224 -3.78 1.62 -21.01
N ILE A 225 -4.07 0.79 -20.01
CA ILE A 225 -4.91 1.18 -18.87
C ILE A 225 -4.26 0.73 -17.56
N TYR A 226 -4.72 1.27 -16.46
CA TYR A 226 -4.42 0.73 -15.14
C TYR A 226 -5.64 0.84 -14.24
N THR A 227 -5.77 -0.13 -13.34
CA THR A 227 -6.71 -0.06 -12.23
C THR A 227 -5.96 0.36 -10.97
N PHE A 228 -6.62 1.05 -10.08
CA PHE A 228 -6.13 1.32 -8.75
C PHE A 228 -7.33 1.29 -7.81
N GLY A 229 -7.57 0.15 -7.23
CA GLY A 229 -8.80 -0.07 -6.46
C GLY A 229 -8.66 -1.13 -5.38
N PRO A 230 -9.63 -1.19 -4.46
CA PRO A 230 -9.66 -2.19 -3.41
C PRO A 230 -9.94 -3.58 -3.97
N THR A 231 -9.28 -4.57 -3.38
CA THR A 231 -9.48 -5.99 -3.63
C THR A 231 -9.63 -6.72 -2.31
N PHE A 232 -10.24 -7.91 -2.35
CA PHE A 232 -10.68 -8.59 -1.14
C PHE A 232 -10.37 -10.07 -1.21
N ARG A 233 -9.90 -10.64 -0.11
CA ARG A 233 -9.70 -12.08 0.03
C ARG A 233 -10.23 -12.58 1.36
N ALA A 234 -11.14 -13.54 1.32
CA ALA A 234 -11.73 -14.19 2.50
C ALA A 234 -10.86 -15.34 3.02
N GLU A 235 -9.56 -15.23 2.85
CA GLU A 235 -8.60 -16.20 3.32
C GLU A 235 -8.41 -16.08 4.84
N ASN A 236 -8.56 -17.19 5.56
CA ASN A 236 -8.35 -17.22 7.00
C ASN A 236 -6.85 -17.25 7.35
N SER A 237 -6.14 -16.19 6.96
CA SER A 237 -4.71 -16.04 7.21
C SER A 237 -4.46 -14.84 8.12
N ASN A 238 -3.76 -15.09 9.22
CA ASN A 238 -3.46 -14.07 10.23
C ASN A 238 -1.97 -13.80 10.35
N THR A 239 -1.32 -13.57 9.20
CA THR A 239 0.12 -13.27 9.13
C THR A 239 0.36 -11.77 9.01
N PRO A 240 1.59 -11.29 9.26
CA PRO A 240 1.97 -9.90 9.03
C PRO A 240 1.89 -9.43 7.56
N ARG A 241 1.62 -10.33 6.62
CA ARG A 241 1.61 -10.05 5.17
C ARG A 241 0.24 -10.21 4.52
N HIS A 242 -0.82 -10.50 5.29
CA HIS A 242 -2.16 -10.73 4.76
C HIS A 242 -3.18 -9.77 5.34
N LEU A 243 -4.00 -9.21 4.46
CA LEU A 243 -5.18 -8.41 4.76
C LEU A 243 -6.37 -8.97 3.99
N ALA A 244 -7.57 -8.87 4.55
CA ALA A 244 -8.79 -9.24 3.84
C ALA A 244 -9.22 -8.16 2.84
N GLU A 245 -8.87 -6.91 3.08
CA GLU A 245 -9.07 -5.78 2.17
C GLU A 245 -7.72 -5.09 1.95
N PHE A 246 -7.33 -4.94 0.69
CA PHE A 246 -6.09 -4.28 0.30
C PHE A 246 -6.26 -3.65 -1.08
N TRP A 247 -5.32 -2.79 -1.48
CA TRP A 247 -5.40 -2.10 -2.75
C TRP A 247 -4.43 -2.70 -3.77
N MET A 248 -4.91 -2.82 -5.00
CA MET A 248 -4.09 -3.31 -6.11
C MET A 248 -3.95 -2.24 -7.19
N ILE A 249 -2.76 -2.17 -7.78
CA ILE A 249 -2.49 -1.42 -9.00
C ILE A 249 -2.24 -2.44 -10.10
N GLU A 250 -3.09 -2.43 -11.15
CA GLU A 250 -3.07 -3.45 -12.18
C GLU A 250 -3.07 -2.83 -13.58
N PRO A 251 -1.89 -2.50 -14.13
CA PRO A 251 -1.79 -2.06 -15.52
C PRO A 251 -1.98 -3.24 -16.49
N GLU A 252 -2.60 -2.94 -17.63
CA GLU A 252 -2.73 -3.86 -18.77
C GLU A 252 -2.40 -3.08 -20.04
N VAL A 253 -1.52 -3.64 -20.88
CA VAL A 253 -0.98 -2.93 -22.04
C VAL A 253 -1.04 -3.81 -23.28
N ALA A 254 -1.77 -3.34 -24.29
CA ALA A 254 -1.82 -3.98 -25.61
C ALA A 254 -0.45 -3.89 -26.29
N PHE A 255 -0.11 -4.94 -27.02
CA PHE A 255 1.11 -5.08 -27.83
C PHE A 255 2.39 -5.29 -27.04
N ASN A 256 2.33 -5.27 -25.70
CA ASN A 256 3.47 -5.60 -24.84
C ASN A 256 3.64 -7.12 -24.70
N ASP A 257 4.87 -7.58 -24.85
CA ASP A 257 5.29 -8.94 -24.49
C ASP A 257 5.81 -9.00 -23.05
N ILE A 258 6.32 -10.15 -22.63
CA ILE A 258 6.84 -10.32 -21.27
C ILE A 258 8.06 -9.41 -20.99
N THR A 259 8.90 -9.17 -21.99
CA THR A 259 10.06 -8.27 -21.84
C THR A 259 9.62 -6.84 -21.60
N ASP A 260 8.66 -6.34 -22.37
CA ASP A 260 8.07 -5.01 -22.16
C ASP A 260 7.43 -4.91 -20.79
N ASN A 261 6.79 -5.99 -20.32
CA ASN A 261 6.15 -6.04 -19.00
C ASN A 261 7.17 -5.95 -17.87
N MET A 262 8.30 -6.63 -18.01
CA MET A 262 9.42 -6.52 -17.07
C MET A 262 10.00 -5.10 -17.02
N ASP A 263 10.17 -4.48 -18.19
CA ASP A 263 10.65 -3.10 -18.28
C ASP A 263 9.70 -2.12 -17.57
N LEU A 264 8.41 -2.26 -17.82
CA LEU A 264 7.39 -1.41 -17.20
C LEU A 264 7.38 -1.58 -15.67
N ALA A 265 7.44 -2.82 -15.18
CA ALA A 265 7.44 -3.11 -13.75
C ALA A 265 8.67 -2.51 -13.05
N GLU A 266 9.83 -2.65 -13.64
CA GLU A 266 11.08 -2.09 -13.10
C GLU A 266 11.04 -0.56 -13.05
N ASP A 267 10.64 0.09 -14.15
CA ASP A 267 10.51 1.55 -14.23
C ASP A 267 9.49 2.07 -13.21
N PHE A 268 8.38 1.38 -13.08
CA PHE A 268 7.31 1.76 -12.16
C PHE A 268 7.77 1.76 -10.70
N ILE A 269 8.37 0.65 -10.26
CA ILE A 269 8.85 0.55 -8.88
C ILE A 269 9.94 1.58 -8.61
N LYS A 270 10.89 1.74 -9.52
CA LYS A 270 11.97 2.73 -9.37
C LYS A 270 11.42 4.16 -9.29
N TYR A 271 10.42 4.47 -10.08
CA TYR A 271 9.75 5.76 -10.02
C TYR A 271 9.13 6.02 -8.64
N CYS A 272 8.40 5.04 -8.10
CA CYS A 272 7.78 5.16 -6.79
C CYS A 272 8.81 5.31 -5.67
N VAL A 273 9.88 4.53 -5.70
CA VAL A 273 10.97 4.61 -4.72
C VAL A 273 11.65 5.98 -4.78
N GLN A 274 11.95 6.47 -5.97
CA GLN A 274 12.54 7.80 -6.14
C GLN A 274 11.62 8.90 -5.63
N TRP A 275 10.31 8.78 -5.90
CA TRP A 275 9.32 9.73 -5.40
C TRP A 275 9.29 9.79 -3.87
N ALA A 276 9.37 8.63 -3.21
CA ALA A 276 9.42 8.58 -1.76
C ALA A 276 10.65 9.29 -1.20
N LEU A 277 11.82 9.07 -1.78
CA LEU A 277 13.06 9.72 -1.37
C LEU A 277 13.01 11.24 -1.60
N ASP A 278 12.44 11.69 -2.71
CA ASP A 278 12.40 13.10 -3.10
C ASP A 278 11.31 13.90 -2.38
N ASN A 279 10.15 13.28 -2.12
CA ASN A 279 8.96 14.00 -1.63
C ASN A 279 8.56 13.66 -0.20
N CYS A 280 9.17 12.64 0.39
CA CYS A 280 8.87 12.19 1.75
C CYS A 280 10.14 12.11 2.62
N ALA A 281 11.12 12.97 2.35
CA ALA A 281 12.45 12.87 2.95
C ALA A 281 12.42 12.86 4.48
N ASP A 282 11.67 13.75 5.10
CA ASP A 282 11.60 13.84 6.57
C ASP A 282 10.90 12.62 7.19
N ASP A 283 9.82 12.16 6.57
CA ASP A 283 9.08 10.99 7.04
C ASP A 283 9.91 9.71 6.87
N VAL A 284 10.55 9.53 5.73
CA VAL A 284 11.44 8.38 5.45
C VAL A 284 12.65 8.39 6.39
N LYS A 285 13.25 9.55 6.61
CA LYS A 285 14.38 9.70 7.55
C LYS A 285 13.99 9.28 8.97
N PHE A 286 12.82 9.72 9.44
CA PHE A 286 12.32 9.33 10.75
C PHE A 286 12.17 7.81 10.87
N LEU A 287 11.56 7.17 9.89
CA LEU A 287 11.36 5.72 9.89
C LEU A 287 12.69 4.97 9.79
N ASN A 288 13.64 5.48 9.01
CA ASN A 288 14.99 4.94 8.94
C ASN A 288 15.70 4.99 10.30
N ASP A 289 15.64 6.13 10.98
CA ASP A 289 16.38 6.33 12.23
C ASP A 289 15.74 5.58 13.41
N MET A 290 14.41 5.41 13.41
CA MET A 290 13.67 4.89 14.55
C MET A 290 13.22 3.43 14.41
N PHE A 291 13.03 2.93 13.20
CA PHE A 291 12.46 1.59 12.97
C PHE A 291 13.34 0.68 12.14
N ASP A 292 13.91 1.19 11.05
CA ASP A 292 14.68 0.38 10.11
C ASP A 292 15.90 1.15 9.62
N LYS A 293 17.01 1.01 10.33
CA LYS A 293 18.24 1.77 10.08
C LYS A 293 18.87 1.53 8.71
N GLY A 294 18.46 0.50 8.00
CA GLY A 294 18.89 0.21 6.63
C GLY A 294 17.91 0.66 5.55
N LEU A 295 16.82 1.35 5.91
CA LEU A 295 15.76 1.71 4.97
C LEU A 295 16.25 2.56 3.80
N ILE A 296 16.89 3.69 4.06
CA ILE A 296 17.33 4.61 3.00
C ILE A 296 18.37 3.95 2.10
N GLU A 297 19.33 3.24 2.67
CA GLU A 297 20.34 2.50 1.92
C GLU A 297 19.70 1.47 0.98
N ARG A 298 18.71 0.75 1.46
CA ARG A 298 17.98 -0.26 0.67
C ARG A 298 17.16 0.38 -0.45
N LEU A 299 16.49 1.50 -0.19
CA LEU A 299 15.75 2.26 -1.20
C LEU A 299 16.69 2.79 -2.28
N GLN A 300 17.82 3.36 -1.90
CA GLN A 300 18.85 3.82 -2.84
C GLN A 300 19.43 2.66 -3.65
N GLY A 301 19.63 1.51 -3.02
CA GLY A 301 20.14 0.31 -3.66
C GLY A 301 19.27 -0.19 -4.80
N VAL A 302 17.95 -0.13 -4.65
CA VAL A 302 16.98 -0.48 -5.69
C VAL A 302 17.11 0.40 -6.93
N LEU A 303 17.48 1.66 -6.76
CA LEU A 303 17.62 2.62 -7.87
C LEU A 303 18.93 2.47 -8.66
N LYS A 304 19.98 1.90 -8.06
CA LYS A 304 21.33 1.89 -8.64
C LYS A 304 21.52 0.86 -9.74
N GLU A 305 20.88 -0.30 -9.62
CA GLU A 305 21.11 -1.43 -10.51
C GLU A 305 19.85 -1.89 -11.20
N SER A 306 19.99 -2.50 -12.37
CA SER A 306 18.90 -3.19 -13.03
C SER A 306 18.49 -4.43 -12.24
N PHE A 307 17.21 -4.78 -12.27
CA PHE A 307 16.71 -6.00 -11.66
C PHE A 307 17.23 -7.22 -12.42
N VAL A 308 17.61 -8.25 -11.70
CA VAL A 308 18.02 -9.51 -12.31
C VAL A 308 16.80 -10.13 -13.00
N ARG A 309 16.96 -10.59 -14.24
CA ARG A 309 15.92 -11.31 -14.98
C ARG A 309 16.31 -12.77 -15.03
N LEU A 310 15.52 -13.63 -14.38
CA LEU A 310 15.87 -15.03 -14.13
C LEU A 310 14.71 -15.94 -14.50
N PRO A 311 14.87 -16.87 -15.44
CA PRO A 311 13.88 -17.92 -15.63
C PRO A 311 13.76 -18.81 -14.40
N TYR A 312 12.55 -19.27 -14.10
CA TYR A 312 12.28 -20.15 -12.95
C TYR A 312 13.20 -21.39 -12.95
N THR A 313 13.43 -22.00 -14.10
CA THR A 313 14.31 -23.17 -14.22
C THR A 313 15.74 -22.87 -13.73
N GLU A 314 16.27 -21.71 -14.06
CA GLU A 314 17.60 -21.28 -13.57
C GLU A 314 17.56 -20.98 -12.07
N GLY A 315 16.46 -20.41 -11.59
CA GLY A 315 16.26 -20.16 -10.15
C GLY A 315 16.26 -21.45 -9.34
N ILE A 316 15.60 -22.49 -9.83
CA ILE A 316 15.59 -23.83 -9.19
C ILE A 316 17.01 -24.40 -9.16
N LYS A 317 17.79 -24.30 -10.23
CA LYS A 317 19.19 -24.75 -10.25
C LYS A 317 20.03 -24.07 -9.17
N ILE A 318 19.88 -22.76 -9.02
CA ILE A 318 20.58 -21.99 -7.98
C ILE A 318 20.20 -22.50 -6.58
N LEU A 319 18.93 -22.75 -6.33
CA LEU A 319 18.44 -23.27 -5.06
C LEU A 319 18.92 -24.71 -4.79
N GLU A 320 18.91 -25.56 -5.80
CA GLU A 320 19.44 -26.94 -5.71
C GLU A 320 20.94 -26.95 -5.42
N GLU A 321 21.70 -26.08 -6.04
CA GLU A 321 23.14 -25.93 -5.76
C GLU A 321 23.39 -25.44 -4.32
N ALA A 322 22.55 -24.56 -3.80
CA ALA A 322 22.62 -24.11 -2.41
C ALA A 322 22.38 -25.28 -1.44
N VAL A 323 21.39 -26.12 -1.71
CA VAL A 323 21.11 -27.33 -0.93
C VAL A 323 22.31 -28.29 -0.97
N ALA A 324 22.87 -28.51 -2.15
CA ALA A 324 24.04 -29.36 -2.32
C ALA A 324 25.27 -28.86 -1.53
N LYS A 325 25.38 -27.56 -1.32
CA LYS A 325 26.45 -26.92 -0.53
C LYS A 325 26.14 -26.84 0.98
N GLY A 326 25.02 -27.43 1.42
CA GLY A 326 24.66 -27.52 2.82
C GLY A 326 23.65 -26.51 3.34
N HIS A 327 23.11 -25.63 2.47
CA HIS A 327 22.02 -24.74 2.89
C HIS A 327 20.75 -25.56 3.18
N LYS A 328 20.11 -25.30 4.30
CA LYS A 328 18.89 -26.02 4.72
C LYS A 328 17.68 -25.13 4.54
N PHE A 329 16.76 -25.56 3.65
CA PHE A 329 15.44 -24.99 3.55
C PHE A 329 14.44 -25.83 4.33
N GLU A 330 13.42 -25.20 4.87
CA GLU A 330 12.30 -25.88 5.54
C GLU A 330 11.47 -26.68 4.51
N PHE A 331 11.25 -26.09 3.34
CA PHE A 331 10.48 -26.68 2.25
C PHE A 331 11.37 -27.25 1.16
N PRO A 332 10.96 -28.34 0.48
CA PRO A 332 11.80 -28.97 -0.53
C PRO A 332 11.98 -28.11 -1.77
N VAL A 333 13.11 -28.31 -2.47
CA VAL A 333 13.44 -27.65 -3.74
C VAL A 333 13.44 -28.71 -4.83
N TYR A 334 12.57 -28.55 -5.82
CA TYR A 334 12.51 -29.37 -7.02
C TYR A 334 11.78 -28.59 -8.13
N TRP A 335 12.07 -28.96 -9.38
CA TRP A 335 11.37 -28.30 -10.51
C TRP A 335 9.88 -28.62 -10.48
N GLY A 336 9.05 -27.61 -10.51
CA GLY A 336 7.59 -27.71 -10.40
C GLY A 336 7.06 -27.29 -9.04
N VAL A 337 7.92 -27.09 -8.03
CA VAL A 337 7.48 -26.60 -6.73
C VAL A 337 7.04 -25.14 -6.81
N ASP A 338 5.96 -24.79 -6.12
CA ASP A 338 5.60 -23.42 -5.86
C ASP A 338 6.56 -22.88 -4.79
N LEU A 339 7.33 -21.83 -5.13
CA LEU A 339 8.39 -21.35 -4.26
C LEU A 339 7.82 -20.79 -2.95
N ALA A 340 8.41 -21.21 -1.84
CA ALA A 340 8.14 -20.64 -0.53
C ALA A 340 8.87 -19.30 -0.37
N SER A 341 8.43 -18.50 0.60
CA SER A 341 9.08 -17.21 0.91
C SER A 341 10.59 -17.34 1.16
N GLU A 342 11.01 -18.41 1.83
CA GLU A 342 12.45 -18.66 2.08
C GLU A 342 13.27 -18.85 0.81
N HIS A 343 12.68 -19.49 -0.22
CA HIS A 343 13.32 -19.67 -1.53
C HIS A 343 13.49 -18.33 -2.24
N GLU A 344 12.45 -17.52 -2.25
CA GLU A 344 12.45 -16.20 -2.87
C GLU A 344 13.46 -15.28 -2.19
N ARG A 345 13.48 -15.28 -0.86
CA ARG A 345 14.42 -14.46 -0.07
C ARG A 345 15.87 -14.89 -0.28
N TYR A 346 16.13 -16.19 -0.41
CA TYR A 346 17.48 -16.68 -0.72
C TYR A 346 17.99 -16.10 -2.04
N LEU A 347 17.17 -16.15 -3.09
CA LEU A 347 17.55 -15.61 -4.40
C LEU A 347 17.86 -14.11 -4.34
N VAL A 348 17.03 -13.34 -3.66
CA VAL A 348 17.12 -11.87 -3.61
C VAL A 348 18.17 -11.39 -2.61
N GLU A 349 18.21 -11.95 -1.41
CA GLU A 349 19.02 -11.43 -0.30
C GLU A 349 20.40 -12.08 -0.22
N ASP A 350 20.49 -13.39 -0.49
CA ASP A 350 21.73 -14.15 -0.34
C ASP A 350 22.50 -14.30 -1.64
N HIS A 351 21.82 -14.67 -2.73
CA HIS A 351 22.47 -14.97 -4.00
C HIS A 351 22.75 -13.72 -4.84
N PHE A 352 21.72 -13.01 -5.27
CA PHE A 352 21.87 -11.83 -6.15
C PHE A 352 22.10 -10.52 -5.41
N LYS A 353 21.59 -10.41 -4.19
CA LYS A 353 21.65 -9.20 -3.35
C LYS A 353 21.05 -7.97 -4.02
N ARG A 354 20.00 -8.16 -4.79
CA ARG A 354 19.20 -7.13 -5.46
C ARG A 354 17.88 -7.72 -5.94
N PRO A 355 16.91 -6.89 -6.35
CA PRO A 355 15.63 -7.39 -6.84
C PRO A 355 15.77 -8.34 -8.03
N VAL A 356 14.92 -9.34 -8.07
CA VAL A 356 14.91 -10.40 -9.10
C VAL A 356 13.54 -10.47 -9.72
N ILE A 357 13.50 -10.50 -11.06
CA ILE A 357 12.28 -10.80 -11.81
C ILE A 357 12.37 -12.24 -12.26
N LEU A 358 11.52 -13.09 -11.68
CA LEU A 358 11.47 -14.51 -12.00
C LEU A 358 10.39 -14.78 -13.04
N THR A 359 10.73 -15.48 -14.13
CA THR A 359 9.83 -15.71 -15.27
C THR A 359 9.74 -17.17 -15.67
N ASP A 360 8.83 -17.48 -16.59
CA ASP A 360 8.73 -18.79 -17.23
C ASP A 360 8.57 -19.93 -16.22
N TYR A 361 7.52 -19.80 -15.45
CA TYR A 361 7.14 -20.77 -14.41
C TYR A 361 6.46 -22.01 -15.01
N PRO A 362 6.49 -23.15 -14.30
CA PRO A 362 5.65 -24.29 -14.65
C PRO A 362 4.17 -23.89 -14.74
N LYS A 363 3.49 -24.32 -15.80
CA LYS A 363 2.08 -23.97 -16.01
C LYS A 363 1.15 -24.46 -14.89
N GLU A 364 1.50 -25.57 -14.25
CA GLU A 364 0.68 -26.20 -13.20
C GLU A 364 0.52 -25.34 -11.94
N ILE A 365 1.45 -24.42 -11.70
CA ILE A 365 1.42 -23.56 -10.52
C ILE A 365 0.99 -22.13 -10.84
N LYS A 366 0.53 -21.85 -12.06
CA LYS A 366 0.14 -20.51 -12.52
C LYS A 366 -1.29 -20.51 -13.09
N ALA A 367 -1.85 -19.30 -13.20
CA ALA A 367 -3.23 -19.10 -13.60
C ALA A 367 -3.48 -19.40 -15.10
N PHE A 368 -4.72 -19.68 -15.42
CA PHE A 368 -5.16 -20.15 -16.75
C PHE A 368 -4.91 -19.15 -17.89
N TYR A 369 -4.90 -17.85 -17.58
CA TYR A 369 -4.80 -16.78 -18.58
C TYR A 369 -3.38 -16.48 -19.03
N MET A 370 -2.37 -17.10 -18.46
CA MET A 370 -0.98 -16.83 -18.78
C MET A 370 -0.56 -17.48 -20.08
N LYS A 371 0.19 -16.73 -20.90
CA LYS A 371 0.64 -17.21 -22.21
C LYS A 371 1.57 -18.43 -22.07
N GLN A 372 1.20 -19.51 -22.75
CA GLN A 372 2.01 -20.72 -22.78
C GLN A 372 3.22 -20.55 -23.69
N ASN A 373 4.38 -21.01 -23.24
CA ASN A 373 5.58 -21.14 -24.06
C ASN A 373 5.45 -22.33 -25.00
N GLU A 374 6.28 -22.34 -26.04
CA GLU A 374 6.28 -23.43 -27.04
C GLU A 374 6.75 -24.78 -26.48
N ASP A 375 7.41 -24.81 -25.34
CA ASP A 375 7.85 -26.02 -24.65
C ASP A 375 6.70 -26.89 -24.12
N GLY A 376 5.49 -26.35 -24.07
CA GLY A 376 4.31 -27.02 -23.52
C GLY A 376 4.35 -27.24 -22.01
N LYS A 377 5.34 -26.69 -21.29
CA LYS A 377 5.56 -26.91 -19.85
C LYS A 377 5.48 -25.64 -19.04
N THR A 378 5.90 -24.51 -19.62
CA THR A 378 6.02 -23.24 -18.91
C THR A 378 5.10 -22.17 -19.49
N VAL A 379 4.85 -21.15 -18.67
CA VAL A 379 4.07 -19.96 -19.04
C VAL A 379 4.87 -18.71 -18.81
N ARG A 380 4.57 -17.64 -19.55
CA ARG A 380 5.23 -16.34 -19.45
C ARG A 380 4.73 -15.54 -18.25
N ALA A 381 4.85 -16.15 -17.09
CA ALA A 381 4.61 -15.50 -15.81
C ALA A 381 5.77 -14.57 -15.44
N MET A 382 5.51 -13.64 -14.54
CA MET A 382 6.50 -12.70 -14.04
C MET A 382 6.19 -12.41 -12.58
N ASP A 383 7.11 -12.74 -11.68
CA ASP A 383 7.06 -12.30 -10.29
C ASP A 383 8.28 -11.43 -10.00
N VAL A 384 8.05 -10.25 -9.45
CA VAL A 384 9.13 -9.35 -9.02
C VAL A 384 9.36 -9.55 -7.54
N LEU A 385 10.56 -9.99 -7.19
CA LEU A 385 10.95 -10.35 -5.83
C LEU A 385 11.85 -9.26 -5.25
N PHE A 386 11.49 -8.79 -4.05
CA PHE A 386 12.22 -7.73 -3.35
C PHE A 386 12.79 -8.19 -2.01
N PRO A 387 13.92 -7.61 -1.58
CA PRO A 387 14.46 -7.91 -0.25
C PRO A 387 13.44 -7.61 0.84
N LYS A 388 13.36 -8.45 1.86
CA LYS A 388 12.44 -8.39 3.01
C LYS A 388 10.95 -8.55 2.70
N ILE A 389 10.54 -8.34 1.45
CA ILE A 389 9.12 -8.40 1.05
C ILE A 389 8.79 -9.74 0.38
N GLY A 390 9.70 -10.27 -0.45
CA GLY A 390 9.40 -11.35 -1.36
C GLY A 390 8.68 -10.82 -2.59
N GLU A 391 7.63 -11.49 -3.06
CA GLU A 391 6.84 -11.06 -4.21
C GLU A 391 6.14 -9.72 -3.95
N ILE A 392 6.51 -8.69 -4.71
CA ILE A 392 5.86 -7.37 -4.68
C ILE A 392 4.96 -7.14 -5.89
N ILE A 393 5.29 -7.74 -7.02
CA ILE A 393 4.51 -7.71 -8.27
C ILE A 393 4.36 -9.14 -8.77
N GLY A 394 3.14 -9.47 -9.22
CA GLY A 394 2.85 -10.68 -9.99
C GLY A 394 2.18 -10.30 -11.29
N GLY A 395 2.60 -10.90 -12.40
CA GLY A 395 2.05 -10.59 -13.71
C GLY A 395 2.34 -11.64 -14.76
N SER A 396 1.99 -11.34 -16.00
CA SER A 396 2.28 -12.20 -17.14
C SER A 396 2.02 -11.51 -18.47
N GLU A 397 2.58 -12.06 -19.53
CA GLU A 397 1.98 -11.92 -20.85
C GLU A 397 0.72 -12.79 -20.86
N ARG A 398 -0.40 -12.26 -21.39
CA ARG A 398 -1.70 -12.94 -21.38
C ARG A 398 -1.83 -13.84 -22.60
N GLU A 399 -2.51 -14.98 -22.46
CA GLU A 399 -2.79 -15.84 -23.61
C GLU A 399 -3.77 -15.14 -24.57
N SER A 400 -3.30 -14.83 -25.76
CA SER A 400 -4.08 -14.14 -26.79
C SER A 400 -4.71 -15.08 -27.81
N ASP A 401 -4.30 -16.36 -27.85
CA ASP A 401 -4.88 -17.36 -28.74
C ASP A 401 -6.14 -17.97 -28.13
N TYR A 402 -7.25 -17.87 -28.86
CA TYR A 402 -8.54 -18.37 -28.40
C TYR A 402 -8.53 -19.87 -28.07
N ASN A 403 -7.96 -20.66 -28.96
CA ASN A 403 -7.97 -22.13 -28.80
C ASN A 403 -7.08 -22.59 -27.65
N LYS A 404 -5.91 -21.99 -27.51
CA LYS A 404 -5.01 -22.27 -26.37
C LYS A 404 -5.65 -21.87 -25.04
N LEU A 405 -6.31 -20.72 -24.98
CA LEU A 405 -6.99 -20.27 -23.78
C LEU A 405 -8.14 -21.22 -23.42
N MET A 406 -8.96 -21.61 -24.40
CA MET A 406 -10.06 -22.55 -24.18
C MET A 406 -9.59 -23.91 -23.70
N THR A 407 -8.52 -24.44 -24.30
CA THR A 407 -7.92 -25.71 -23.88
C THR A 407 -7.50 -25.65 -22.41
N ARG A 408 -6.87 -24.55 -22.01
CA ARG A 408 -6.42 -24.38 -20.63
C ARG A 408 -7.59 -24.23 -19.64
N ILE A 409 -8.64 -23.52 -20.04
CA ILE A 409 -9.86 -23.40 -19.25
C ILE A 409 -10.51 -24.77 -19.04
N ASP A 410 -10.58 -25.58 -20.10
CA ASP A 410 -11.15 -26.93 -20.04
C ASP A 410 -10.31 -27.86 -19.16
N GLU A 411 -8.97 -27.82 -19.28
CA GLU A 411 -8.05 -28.61 -18.45
C GLU A 411 -8.24 -28.31 -16.95
N LEU A 412 -8.46 -27.06 -16.60
CA LEU A 412 -8.60 -26.61 -15.24
C LEU A 412 -10.07 -26.58 -14.73
N HIS A 413 -11.02 -26.99 -15.58
CA HIS A 413 -12.45 -27.03 -15.26
C HIS A 413 -12.98 -25.68 -14.76
N ILE A 414 -12.55 -24.57 -15.37
CA ILE A 414 -12.97 -23.23 -14.97
C ILE A 414 -14.35 -22.94 -15.54
N PRO A 415 -15.35 -22.59 -14.67
CA PRO A 415 -16.68 -22.24 -15.15
C PRO A 415 -16.65 -20.89 -15.86
N MET A 416 -17.15 -20.85 -17.12
CA MET A 416 -17.15 -19.64 -17.94
C MET A 416 -18.49 -18.91 -17.98
N LYS A 417 -19.50 -19.40 -17.26
CA LYS A 417 -20.86 -18.81 -17.27
C LYS A 417 -20.86 -17.30 -16.97
N ASP A 418 -20.06 -16.87 -16.01
CA ASP A 418 -19.99 -15.48 -15.58
C ASP A 418 -18.75 -14.74 -16.11
N MET A 419 -17.97 -15.39 -17.02
CA MET A 419 -16.78 -14.82 -17.64
C MET A 419 -16.76 -14.99 -19.18
N TRP A 420 -17.92 -15.29 -19.78
CA TRP A 420 -18.03 -15.53 -21.24
C TRP A 420 -17.49 -14.35 -22.06
N TRP A 421 -17.67 -13.14 -21.58
CA TRP A 421 -17.22 -11.90 -22.20
C TRP A 421 -15.69 -11.82 -22.33
N TYR A 422 -14.95 -12.49 -21.46
CA TYR A 422 -13.48 -12.54 -21.50
C TYR A 422 -12.96 -13.22 -22.77
N LEU A 423 -13.68 -14.26 -23.24
CA LEU A 423 -13.33 -14.98 -24.46
C LEU A 423 -13.55 -14.15 -25.73
N ASP A 424 -14.49 -13.20 -25.69
CA ASP A 424 -14.77 -12.34 -26.84
C ASP A 424 -13.58 -11.51 -27.28
N THR A 425 -12.71 -11.11 -26.36
CA THR A 425 -11.49 -10.38 -26.70
C THR A 425 -10.49 -11.22 -27.48
N ARG A 426 -10.60 -12.54 -27.44
CA ARG A 426 -9.78 -13.47 -28.22
C ARG A 426 -10.42 -13.79 -29.58
N LYS A 427 -11.72 -13.58 -29.72
CA LYS A 427 -12.44 -13.76 -30.98
C LYS A 427 -12.40 -12.52 -31.86
N PHE A 428 -12.49 -11.34 -31.23
CA PHE A 428 -12.69 -10.09 -31.94
C PHE A 428 -11.46 -9.20 -31.83
N GLY A 429 -10.54 -9.34 -32.80
CA GLY A 429 -9.35 -8.52 -32.88
C GLY A 429 -8.36 -8.76 -31.73
N THR A 430 -8.06 -10.01 -31.47
CA THR A 430 -7.08 -10.36 -30.43
C THR A 430 -5.71 -9.76 -30.72
N CYS A 431 -4.97 -9.43 -29.67
CA CYS A 431 -3.61 -8.93 -29.78
C CYS A 431 -2.75 -9.45 -28.62
N PRO A 432 -1.41 -9.51 -28.80
CA PRO A 432 -0.52 -9.69 -27.66
C PRO A 432 -0.77 -8.58 -26.62
N HIS A 433 -0.83 -8.94 -25.36
CA HIS A 433 -0.94 -7.95 -24.27
C HIS A 433 -0.41 -8.54 -22.97
N SER A 434 0.04 -7.68 -22.10
CA SER A 434 0.65 -8.02 -20.83
C SER A 434 0.18 -7.12 -19.72
N GLY A 435 0.27 -7.59 -18.50
CA GLY A 435 -0.05 -6.80 -17.35
C GLY A 435 0.53 -7.38 -16.08
N PHE A 436 0.36 -6.66 -14.99
CA PHE A 436 0.77 -7.12 -13.68
C PHE A 436 -0.09 -6.50 -12.57
N GLY A 437 0.04 -7.04 -11.37
CA GLY A 437 -0.56 -6.48 -10.17
C GLY A 437 0.50 -6.15 -9.14
N LEU A 438 0.47 -4.93 -8.64
CA LEU A 438 1.24 -4.48 -7.47
C LEU A 438 0.32 -4.37 -6.28
N GLY A 439 0.63 -5.08 -5.21
CA GLY A 439 -0.03 -4.85 -3.92
C GLY A 439 0.44 -3.52 -3.33
N PHE A 440 -0.49 -2.58 -3.16
CA PHE A 440 -0.14 -1.23 -2.68
C PHE A 440 0.48 -1.27 -1.28
N GLU A 441 -0.09 -2.05 -0.38
CA GLU A 441 0.41 -2.18 0.99
C GLU A 441 1.78 -2.86 1.04
N ARG A 442 2.11 -3.76 0.12
CA ARG A 442 3.46 -4.34 0.01
C ARG A 442 4.49 -3.30 -0.41
N LEU A 443 4.14 -2.43 -1.36
CA LEU A 443 4.98 -1.28 -1.71
C LEU A 443 5.21 -0.38 -0.50
N LEU A 444 4.15 -0.12 0.27
CA LEU A 444 4.25 0.69 1.47
C LEU A 444 5.11 0.05 2.56
N LEU A 445 5.04 -1.26 2.75
CA LEU A 445 5.99 -1.97 3.63
C LEU A 445 7.43 -1.72 3.20
N PHE A 446 7.69 -1.77 1.90
CA PHE A 446 9.03 -1.57 1.37
C PHE A 446 9.55 -0.14 1.58
N VAL A 447 8.74 0.87 1.27
CA VAL A 447 9.18 2.28 1.36
C VAL A 447 9.11 2.86 2.78
N THR A 448 8.40 2.22 3.70
CA THR A 448 8.31 2.66 5.11
C THR A 448 9.21 1.89 6.06
N GLY A 449 9.60 0.68 5.68
CA GLY A 449 10.32 -0.22 6.60
C GLY A 449 9.44 -0.86 7.66
N MET A 450 8.11 -0.67 7.61
CA MET A 450 7.18 -1.35 8.51
C MET A 450 7.21 -2.87 8.27
N THR A 451 7.02 -3.63 9.34
CA THR A 451 7.12 -5.10 9.29
C THR A 451 5.77 -5.79 9.27
N ASN A 452 4.69 -5.08 9.57
CA ASN A 452 3.34 -5.63 9.60
C ASN A 452 2.42 -4.83 8.68
N ILE A 453 1.79 -5.51 7.75
CA ILE A 453 0.92 -4.91 6.74
C ILE A 453 -0.29 -4.17 7.36
N ARG A 454 -0.70 -4.54 8.58
CA ARG A 454 -1.75 -3.83 9.33
C ARG A 454 -1.38 -2.38 9.67
N ASP A 455 -0.09 -2.04 9.59
CA ASP A 455 0.42 -0.72 9.98
C ASP A 455 0.62 0.24 8.80
N VAL A 456 0.31 -0.20 7.59
CA VAL A 456 0.39 0.65 6.38
C VAL A 456 -0.97 0.93 5.75
N ILE A 457 -2.03 0.43 6.33
CA ILE A 457 -3.42 0.75 5.98
C ILE A 457 -4.12 1.37 7.21
N PRO A 458 -4.94 2.42 7.03
CA PRO A 458 -5.53 3.12 8.17
C PRO A 458 -6.32 2.21 9.12
N PHE A 459 -7.24 1.41 8.58
CA PHE A 459 -8.12 0.55 9.35
C PHE A 459 -8.07 -0.88 8.78
N PRO A 460 -7.19 -1.74 9.30
CA PRO A 460 -6.97 -3.06 8.72
C PRO A 460 -8.18 -3.98 8.88
N ARG A 461 -8.45 -4.77 7.83
CA ARG A 461 -9.44 -5.84 7.84
C ARG A 461 -8.71 -7.17 7.83
N THR A 462 -8.86 -7.93 8.91
CA THR A 462 -8.22 -9.22 9.11
C THR A 462 -9.20 -10.19 9.76
N PRO A 463 -8.90 -11.51 9.79
CA PRO A 463 -9.76 -12.43 10.51
C PRO A 463 -10.06 -11.93 11.93
N ARG A 464 -11.34 -11.95 12.31
CA ARG A 464 -11.89 -11.48 13.58
C ARG A 464 -11.73 -9.99 13.88
N ASN A 465 -11.39 -9.18 12.89
CA ASN A 465 -11.26 -7.74 13.07
C ASN A 465 -11.82 -6.95 11.90
N ALA A 466 -12.89 -6.23 12.17
CA ALA A 466 -13.49 -5.24 11.28
C ALA A 466 -13.88 -3.97 12.09
N GLU A 467 -13.10 -3.67 13.13
CA GLU A 467 -13.33 -2.52 14.00
C GLU A 467 -12.94 -1.23 13.28
N PHE A 468 -13.69 -0.16 13.56
CA PHE A 468 -13.63 1.13 12.87
C PHE A 468 -14.17 1.01 11.44
#